data_bb6e83392e22ba31274165141a7fafd1
#
_entry.id   bb6e83392e22ba31274165141a7fafd1
#
_cell.length_a   1.000
_cell.length_b   1.000
_cell.length_c   1.000
_cell.angle_alpha   90.00
_cell.angle_beta   90.00
_cell.angle_gamma   90.00
#
_symmetry.space_group_name_H-M   'P 1'
#
loop_
_entity.id
_entity.type
_entity.pdbx_description
1 polymer ?
#
loop_
_entity_poly.entity_id
_entity_poly.type
_entity_poly.pdbx_seq_one_letter_code
_entity_poly.pdbx_strand_id
1 'polypeptide(L)'
;MVVTWNRVKLLTECLTMLRAQTRRPDVVVVVDNASTDGSSDVIHTQFPEVDVVRLVRNAGGAGGFSAGLAEAVDVHEADLVWAMDDDTIPTETALAELLASFTAYGPGLGLVASRVVWTDGRDQPRNIPRDPGRASKADRRAAHAAGGRPIRTASFVSLLIEAGAIRKYGLPTADFFIWNDDFEFTARLLRHAKGIYAPKAVVVHKTAELGTKLVDPGERFYNEVRNKIWVFRAGEAFGPLEAGVRVGAAMRNWALFYRHSRDQAAMRSGFKMGLRDGLRTRPRSTREVLAEAGYDLAAHW
;
A
#
# COMPACT_ATOMS: atom_id res chain seq x y z
N MET A 1 -0.19 9.10 7.05
CA MET A 1 0.26 9.68 5.77
C MET A 1 -0.69 9.32 4.64
N VAL A 2 -0.91 10.24 3.69
CA VAL A 2 -1.81 10.06 2.53
C VAL A 2 -1.02 10.35 1.26
N VAL A 3 -1.20 9.54 0.21
CA VAL A 3 -0.63 9.81 -1.12
C VAL A 3 -1.71 10.32 -2.04
N THR A 4 -1.45 11.41 -2.77
CA THR A 4 -2.42 12.01 -3.69
C THR A 4 -1.80 12.35 -5.05
N TRP A 5 -2.63 12.28 -6.10
CA TRP A 5 -2.31 12.78 -7.42
C TRP A 5 -3.57 13.15 -8.19
N ASN A 6 -3.79 14.47 -8.40
CA ASN A 6 -4.91 15.00 -9.18
C ASN A 6 -6.29 14.48 -8.73
N ARG A 7 -6.55 14.51 -7.42
CA ARG A 7 -7.81 14.06 -6.82
C ARG A 7 -8.28 14.96 -5.68
N VAL A 8 -8.21 16.27 -5.89
CA VAL A 8 -8.50 17.30 -4.87
C VAL A 8 -9.78 17.05 -4.07
N LYS A 9 -10.87 16.60 -4.71
CA LYS A 9 -12.16 16.35 -4.03
C LYS A 9 -12.09 15.17 -3.06
N LEU A 10 -11.48 14.05 -3.47
CA LEU A 10 -11.34 12.86 -2.65
C LEU A 10 -10.35 13.10 -1.51
N LEU A 11 -9.24 13.78 -1.80
CA LEU A 11 -8.28 14.21 -0.79
C LEU A 11 -8.95 15.08 0.28
N THR A 12 -9.75 16.08 -0.12
CA THR A 12 -10.48 16.95 0.82
C THR A 12 -11.38 16.13 1.75
N GLU A 13 -12.09 15.14 1.21
CA GLU A 13 -12.96 14.27 1.99
C GLU A 13 -12.14 13.38 2.94
N CYS A 14 -11.05 12.78 2.45
CA CYS A 14 -10.14 11.99 3.26
C CYS A 14 -9.59 12.79 4.45
N LEU A 15 -9.05 14.00 4.20
CA LEU A 15 -8.51 14.87 5.25
C LEU A 15 -9.57 15.32 6.24
N THR A 16 -10.80 15.59 5.78
CA THR A 16 -11.93 15.91 6.65
C THR A 16 -12.22 14.76 7.62
N MET A 17 -12.21 13.51 7.14
CA MET A 17 -12.46 12.34 7.99
C MET A 17 -11.25 11.99 8.88
N LEU A 18 -10.03 12.31 8.48
CA LEU A 18 -8.87 12.22 9.37
C LEU A 18 -8.96 13.21 10.53
N ARG A 19 -9.44 14.43 10.27
CA ARG A 19 -9.68 15.45 11.29
C ARG A 19 -10.83 15.07 12.26
N ALA A 20 -11.80 14.28 11.76
CA ALA A 20 -12.97 13.81 12.54
C ALA A 20 -12.70 12.52 13.33
N GLN A 21 -11.49 11.95 13.27
CA GLN A 21 -11.18 10.72 14.01
C GLN A 21 -11.38 10.92 15.53
N THR A 22 -12.02 9.97 16.21
CA THR A 22 -12.18 9.94 17.68
C THR A 22 -10.82 9.87 18.40
N ARG A 23 -9.85 9.16 17.82
CA ARG A 23 -8.41 9.27 18.13
C ARG A 23 -7.75 9.96 16.94
N ARG A 24 -7.48 11.25 17.06
CA ARG A 24 -6.82 12.00 16.00
C ARG A 24 -5.40 11.52 15.80
N PRO A 25 -4.89 11.45 14.55
CA PRO A 25 -3.46 11.28 14.31
C PRO A 25 -2.69 12.45 14.92
N ASP A 26 -1.49 12.20 15.42
CA ASP A 26 -0.65 13.24 16.03
C ASP A 26 -0.10 14.19 14.95
N VAL A 27 0.20 13.64 13.76
CA VAL A 27 0.63 14.36 12.57
C VAL A 27 -0.08 13.77 11.34
N VAL A 28 -0.45 14.61 10.38
CA VAL A 28 -0.95 14.19 9.06
C VAL A 28 0.04 14.68 8.01
N VAL A 29 0.65 13.74 7.28
CA VAL A 29 1.53 14.02 6.14
C VAL A 29 0.79 13.70 4.85
N VAL A 30 0.78 14.62 3.89
CA VAL A 30 0.29 14.38 2.53
C VAL A 30 1.47 14.43 1.55
N VAL A 31 1.67 13.34 0.80
CA VAL A 31 2.58 13.34 -0.33
C VAL A 31 1.81 13.73 -1.59
N ASP A 32 2.02 14.94 -2.07
CA ASP A 32 1.49 15.42 -3.34
C ASP A 32 2.43 15.01 -4.48
N ASN A 33 1.99 14.05 -5.27
CA ASN A 33 2.73 13.42 -6.35
C ASN A 33 2.76 14.30 -7.63
N ALA A 34 3.09 15.60 -7.48
CA ALA A 34 3.07 16.61 -8.53
C ALA A 34 1.67 16.86 -9.12
N SER A 35 0.67 17.08 -8.28
CA SER A 35 -0.68 17.44 -8.72
C SER A 35 -0.73 18.83 -9.39
N THR A 36 -1.67 18.95 -10.34
CA THR A 36 -1.92 20.20 -11.11
C THR A 36 -3.38 20.67 -10.99
N ASP A 37 -4.18 20.03 -10.15
CA ASP A 37 -5.63 20.25 -10.00
C ASP A 37 -5.99 21.18 -8.82
N GLY A 38 -4.99 21.82 -8.20
CA GLY A 38 -5.17 22.67 -7.02
C GLY A 38 -5.14 21.92 -5.69
N SER A 39 -4.76 20.64 -5.67
CA SER A 39 -4.68 19.85 -4.43
C SER A 39 -3.81 20.51 -3.37
N SER A 40 -2.61 20.99 -3.73
CA SER A 40 -1.71 21.70 -2.79
C SER A 40 -2.34 22.98 -2.21
N ASP A 41 -3.04 23.76 -3.04
CA ASP A 41 -3.67 25.02 -2.60
C ASP A 41 -4.80 24.77 -1.61
N VAL A 42 -5.59 23.71 -1.86
CA VAL A 42 -6.66 23.28 -0.94
C VAL A 42 -6.09 22.81 0.39
N ILE A 43 -5.00 22.03 0.40
CA ILE A 43 -4.36 21.64 1.65
C ILE A 43 -3.92 22.88 2.43
N HIS A 44 -3.18 23.78 1.82
CA HIS A 44 -2.66 24.99 2.50
C HIS A 44 -3.75 25.89 3.06
N THR A 45 -4.90 26.00 2.37
CA THR A 45 -5.99 26.90 2.78
C THR A 45 -6.98 26.27 3.75
N GLN A 46 -7.31 24.99 3.60
CA GLN A 46 -8.34 24.32 4.39
C GLN A 46 -7.79 23.41 5.49
N PHE A 47 -6.55 22.95 5.36
CA PHE A 47 -5.90 22.02 6.27
C PHE A 47 -4.47 22.49 6.63
N PRO A 48 -4.31 23.70 7.20
CA PRO A 48 -2.98 24.29 7.46
C PRO A 48 -2.15 23.50 8.48
N GLU A 49 -2.76 22.56 9.21
CA GLU A 49 -2.08 21.66 10.13
C GLU A 49 -1.46 20.43 9.44
N VAL A 50 -1.74 20.22 8.15
CA VAL A 50 -1.22 19.09 7.38
C VAL A 50 0.15 19.43 6.84
N ASP A 51 1.12 18.55 7.06
CA ASP A 51 2.43 18.64 6.45
C ASP A 51 2.41 18.11 5.02
N VAL A 52 3.04 18.83 4.08
CA VAL A 52 2.98 18.53 2.64
C VAL A 52 4.35 18.26 2.08
N VAL A 53 4.56 17.02 1.66
CA VAL A 53 5.71 16.62 0.85
C VAL A 53 5.32 16.73 -0.62
N ARG A 54 5.78 17.79 -1.31
CA ARG A 54 5.49 17.98 -2.73
C ARG A 54 6.61 17.42 -3.59
N LEU A 55 6.31 16.41 -4.38
CA LEU A 55 7.21 15.88 -5.39
C LEU A 55 7.20 16.78 -6.65
N VAL A 56 8.35 16.88 -7.34
CA VAL A 56 8.46 17.70 -8.57
C VAL A 56 7.95 16.94 -9.80
N ARG A 57 7.79 15.63 -9.71
CA ARG A 57 7.19 14.76 -10.73
C ARG A 57 6.42 13.63 -10.10
N ASN A 58 5.45 13.05 -10.81
CA ASN A 58 4.73 11.87 -10.37
C ASN A 58 5.66 10.65 -10.34
N ALA A 59 5.96 10.15 -9.14
CA ALA A 59 6.75 8.95 -8.88
C ALA A 59 5.88 7.68 -8.72
N GLY A 60 4.58 7.77 -9.03
CA GLY A 60 3.61 6.69 -8.83
C GLY A 60 3.23 6.50 -7.37
N GLY A 61 2.27 5.61 -7.12
CA GLY A 61 1.90 5.24 -5.75
C GLY A 61 3.09 4.72 -4.96
N ALA A 62 3.91 3.86 -5.57
CA ALA A 62 5.09 3.29 -4.94
C ALA A 62 6.09 4.35 -4.44
N GLY A 63 6.38 5.38 -5.26
CA GLY A 63 7.23 6.50 -4.87
C GLY A 63 6.58 7.36 -3.79
N GLY A 64 5.29 7.68 -3.94
CA GLY A 64 4.55 8.45 -2.95
C GLY A 64 4.52 7.79 -1.57
N PHE A 65 4.22 6.48 -1.50
CA PHE A 65 4.26 5.74 -0.25
C PHE A 65 5.68 5.66 0.33
N SER A 66 6.70 5.50 -0.51
CA SER A 66 8.09 5.47 -0.04
C SER A 66 8.50 6.81 0.59
N ALA A 67 8.20 7.94 -0.06
CA ALA A 67 8.48 9.27 0.47
C ALA A 67 7.72 9.54 1.78
N GLY A 68 6.41 9.24 1.79
CA GLY A 68 5.59 9.51 2.97
C GLY A 68 5.91 8.61 4.17
N LEU A 69 6.34 7.36 3.96
CA LEU A 69 6.81 6.50 5.05
C LEU A 69 8.15 7.00 5.60
N ALA A 70 9.08 7.42 4.73
CA ALA A 70 10.35 8.00 5.15
C ALA A 70 10.13 9.31 5.94
N GLU A 71 9.29 10.21 5.43
CA GLU A 71 8.94 11.46 6.12
C GLU A 71 8.36 11.21 7.51
N ALA A 72 7.38 10.33 7.61
CA ALA A 72 6.76 10.01 8.90
C ALA A 72 7.75 9.42 9.90
N VAL A 73 8.69 8.59 9.43
CA VAL A 73 9.65 7.89 10.29
C VAL A 73 10.84 8.76 10.66
N ASP A 74 11.36 9.57 9.73
CA ASP A 74 12.62 10.28 9.92
C ASP A 74 12.43 11.72 10.40
N VAL A 75 11.41 12.41 9.86
CA VAL A 75 11.16 13.82 10.20
C VAL A 75 10.22 13.93 11.40
N HIS A 76 9.17 13.12 11.41
CA HIS A 76 8.19 13.16 12.50
C HIS A 76 8.45 12.12 13.60
N GLU A 77 9.50 11.31 13.49
CA GLU A 77 9.90 10.30 14.49
C GLU A 77 8.73 9.41 14.96
N ALA A 78 7.80 9.12 14.04
CA ALA A 78 6.60 8.37 14.36
C ALA A 78 6.91 6.96 14.84
N ASP A 79 6.19 6.49 15.87
CA ASP A 79 6.20 5.09 16.31
C ASP A 79 5.38 4.19 15.42
N LEU A 80 4.25 4.72 14.92
CA LEU A 80 3.29 4.04 14.06
C LEU A 80 2.91 4.94 12.89
N VAL A 81 2.88 4.40 11.68
CA VAL A 81 2.48 5.13 10.47
C VAL A 81 1.20 4.52 9.90
N TRP A 82 0.12 5.30 9.86
CA TRP A 82 -1.10 4.93 9.16
C TRP A 82 -1.04 5.40 7.71
N ALA A 83 -0.78 4.49 6.77
CA ALA A 83 -0.65 4.75 5.35
C ALA A 83 -1.96 4.50 4.60
N MET A 84 -2.34 5.42 3.68
CA MET A 84 -3.55 5.32 2.86
C MET A 84 -3.47 6.10 1.55
N ASP A 85 -4.35 5.74 0.60
CA ASP A 85 -4.61 6.49 -0.62
C ASP A 85 -5.60 7.65 -0.36
N ASP A 86 -5.61 8.67 -1.25
CA ASP A 86 -6.47 9.84 -1.19
C ASP A 86 -7.98 9.54 -1.39
N ASP A 87 -8.33 8.38 -1.98
CA ASP A 87 -9.71 7.91 -2.16
C ASP A 87 -10.16 6.93 -1.07
N THR A 88 -9.41 6.87 0.02
CA THR A 88 -9.73 6.10 1.23
C THR A 88 -10.34 7.01 2.28
N ILE A 89 -11.60 6.78 2.59
CA ILE A 89 -12.37 7.58 3.55
C ILE A 89 -12.57 6.75 4.83
N PRO A 90 -11.82 7.03 5.92
CA PRO A 90 -11.96 6.28 7.16
C PRO A 90 -13.25 6.62 7.90
N THR A 91 -13.84 5.64 8.59
CA THR A 91 -14.86 5.92 9.59
C THR A 91 -14.24 6.63 10.80
N GLU A 92 -15.03 7.37 11.58
CA GLU A 92 -14.53 8.17 12.70
C GLU A 92 -13.74 7.38 13.76
N THR A 93 -13.97 6.07 13.86
CA THR A 93 -13.31 5.19 14.84
C THR A 93 -12.17 4.36 14.25
N ALA A 94 -11.86 4.50 12.95
CA ALA A 94 -10.96 3.60 12.26
C ALA A 94 -9.56 3.56 12.89
N LEU A 95 -8.97 4.72 13.21
CA LEU A 95 -7.64 4.77 13.85
C LEU A 95 -7.67 4.19 15.28
N ALA A 96 -8.72 4.51 16.06
CA ALA A 96 -8.86 3.96 17.40
C ALA A 96 -8.92 2.43 17.40
N GLU A 97 -9.65 1.83 16.46
CA GLU A 97 -9.76 0.38 16.30
C GLU A 97 -8.45 -0.28 15.82
N LEU A 98 -7.70 0.40 14.93
CA LEU A 98 -6.36 -0.05 14.51
C LEU A 98 -5.40 -0.08 15.71
N LEU A 99 -5.35 1.00 16.49
CA LEU A 99 -4.49 1.13 17.67
C LEU A 99 -4.88 0.14 18.76
N ALA A 100 -6.17 -0.07 19.00
CA ALA A 100 -6.66 -1.07 19.96
C ALA A 100 -6.21 -2.48 19.56
N SER A 101 -6.35 -2.83 18.27
CA SER A 101 -5.90 -4.13 17.76
C SER A 101 -4.37 -4.27 17.83
N PHE A 102 -3.61 -3.21 17.53
CA PHE A 102 -2.16 -3.20 17.62
C PHE A 102 -1.70 -3.45 19.07
N THR A 103 -2.25 -2.70 20.01
CA THR A 103 -1.92 -2.81 21.44
C THR A 103 -2.32 -4.17 22.02
N ALA A 104 -3.51 -4.67 21.66
CA ALA A 104 -3.99 -5.95 22.16
C ALA A 104 -3.19 -7.15 21.65
N TYR A 105 -2.60 -7.07 20.46
CA TYR A 105 -1.71 -8.11 19.94
C TYR A 105 -0.36 -8.13 20.68
N GLY A 106 0.21 -6.96 20.92
CA GLY A 106 1.47 -6.80 21.64
C GLY A 106 2.72 -6.97 20.75
N PRO A 107 3.88 -7.32 21.36
CA PRO A 107 5.17 -7.32 20.68
C PRO A 107 5.25 -8.23 19.46
N GLY A 108 6.00 -7.78 18.44
CA GLY A 108 6.24 -8.53 17.20
C GLY A 108 5.20 -8.31 16.10
N LEU A 109 4.17 -7.48 16.36
CA LEU A 109 3.25 -7.04 15.33
C LEU A 109 3.89 -5.92 14.51
N GLY A 110 4.05 -6.13 13.20
CA GLY A 110 4.62 -5.14 12.30
C GLY A 110 3.56 -4.31 11.57
N LEU A 111 2.34 -4.84 11.38
CA LEU A 111 1.27 -4.09 10.76
C LEU A 111 -0.15 -4.59 11.09
N VAL A 112 -1.11 -3.67 10.98
CA VAL A 112 -2.55 -3.93 11.06
C VAL A 112 -3.21 -3.40 9.79
N ALA A 113 -4.00 -4.23 9.12
CA ALA A 113 -4.78 -3.84 7.94
C ALA A 113 -6.25 -3.60 8.32
N SER A 114 -6.83 -2.51 7.82
CA SER A 114 -8.24 -2.19 7.98
C SER A 114 -9.16 -3.08 7.14
N ARG A 115 -10.43 -3.11 7.50
CA ARG A 115 -11.50 -3.56 6.63
C ARG A 115 -11.80 -2.49 5.59
N VAL A 116 -11.60 -2.84 4.33
CA VAL A 116 -11.89 -1.94 3.21
C VAL A 116 -13.23 -2.31 2.60
N VAL A 117 -14.16 -1.37 2.62
CA VAL A 117 -15.49 -1.52 1.99
C VAL A 117 -15.61 -0.57 0.79
N TRP A 118 -16.50 -0.89 -0.12
CA TRP A 118 -16.90 0.01 -1.19
C TRP A 118 -18.02 0.94 -0.71
N THR A 119 -18.40 1.91 -1.52
CA THR A 119 -19.38 2.96 -1.19
C THR A 119 -20.77 2.43 -0.77
N ASP A 120 -21.09 1.19 -1.10
CA ASP A 120 -22.34 0.51 -0.69
C ASP A 120 -22.19 -0.37 0.57
N GLY A 121 -21.03 -0.35 1.21
CA GLY A 121 -20.74 -1.08 2.44
C GLY A 121 -20.30 -2.53 2.24
N ARG A 122 -20.30 -3.07 1.01
CA ARG A 122 -19.74 -4.40 0.73
C ARG A 122 -18.22 -4.37 0.79
N ASP A 123 -17.62 -5.48 1.24
CA ASP A 123 -16.16 -5.61 1.22
C ASP A 123 -15.61 -5.40 -0.20
N GLN A 124 -14.52 -4.63 -0.31
CA GLN A 124 -13.82 -4.43 -1.59
C GLN A 124 -12.94 -5.66 -1.88
N PRO A 125 -13.30 -6.51 -2.86
CA PRO A 125 -12.65 -7.82 -3.02
C PRO A 125 -11.15 -7.76 -3.32
N ARG A 126 -10.68 -6.65 -3.90
CA ARG A 126 -9.25 -6.44 -4.21
C ARG A 126 -8.41 -6.13 -2.98
N ASN A 127 -9.02 -5.51 -1.98
CA ASN A 127 -8.33 -5.04 -0.79
C ASN A 127 -8.46 -5.99 0.40
N ILE A 128 -9.14 -7.14 0.23
CA ILE A 128 -9.18 -8.17 1.26
C ILE A 128 -7.77 -8.72 1.49
N PRO A 129 -7.18 -8.54 2.70
CA PRO A 129 -5.85 -9.03 3.00
C PRO A 129 -5.78 -10.55 2.83
N ARG A 130 -4.66 -11.03 2.28
CA ARG A 130 -4.46 -12.46 2.04
C ARG A 130 -4.03 -13.17 3.32
N ASP A 131 -4.60 -14.33 3.57
CA ASP A 131 -4.23 -15.19 4.68
C ASP A 131 -2.82 -15.79 4.47
N PRO A 132 -2.07 -16.04 5.54
CA PRO A 132 -0.86 -16.85 5.48
C PRO A 132 -1.24 -18.28 5.17
N GLY A 133 -0.49 -18.96 4.29
CA GLY A 133 -0.71 -20.37 3.99
C GLY A 133 -0.60 -21.26 5.24
N ARG A 134 0.24 -20.86 6.20
CA ARG A 134 0.40 -21.49 7.52
C ARG A 134 0.61 -20.42 8.58
N ALA A 135 -0.31 -20.31 9.52
CA ALA A 135 -0.14 -19.56 10.76
C ALA A 135 -0.09 -20.54 11.93
N SER A 136 0.77 -20.29 12.90
CA SER A 136 0.83 -21.10 14.13
C SER A 136 -0.47 -20.99 14.93
N LYS A 137 -0.74 -21.96 15.80
CA LYS A 137 -1.88 -21.87 16.72
C LYS A 137 -1.76 -20.65 17.64
N ALA A 138 -0.53 -20.31 18.05
CA ALA A 138 -0.24 -19.14 18.89
C ALA A 138 -0.56 -17.83 18.14
N ASP A 139 -0.09 -17.68 16.89
CA ASP A 139 -0.37 -16.49 16.09
C ASP A 139 -1.89 -16.31 15.86
N ARG A 140 -2.62 -17.39 15.60
CA ARG A 140 -4.08 -17.34 15.44
C ARG A 140 -4.78 -16.91 16.73
N ARG A 141 -4.35 -17.43 17.87
CA ARG A 141 -4.91 -17.03 19.18
C ARG A 141 -4.64 -15.57 19.50
N ALA A 142 -3.39 -15.11 19.29
CA ALA A 142 -3.03 -13.72 19.51
C ALA A 142 -3.81 -12.76 18.60
N ALA A 143 -3.92 -13.07 17.30
CA ALA A 143 -4.70 -12.29 16.36
C ALA A 143 -6.19 -12.25 16.73
N HIS A 144 -6.77 -13.38 17.16
CA HIS A 144 -8.16 -13.45 17.59
C HIS A 144 -8.39 -12.65 18.88
N ALA A 145 -7.48 -12.73 19.85
CA ALA A 145 -7.53 -11.93 21.08
C ALA A 145 -7.46 -10.43 20.78
N ALA A 146 -6.72 -10.04 19.73
CA ALA A 146 -6.65 -8.68 19.21
C ALA A 146 -7.86 -8.28 18.32
N GLY A 147 -8.90 -9.11 18.26
CA GLY A 147 -10.11 -8.86 17.48
C GLY A 147 -9.97 -9.09 15.97
N GLY A 148 -8.92 -9.80 15.52
CA GLY A 148 -8.61 -9.95 14.11
C GLY A 148 -8.23 -11.35 13.67
N ARG A 149 -7.57 -11.47 12.51
CA ARG A 149 -6.99 -12.69 11.97
C ARG A 149 -5.60 -12.43 11.38
N PRO A 150 -4.70 -13.45 11.35
CA PRO A 150 -3.39 -13.28 10.73
C PRO A 150 -3.50 -12.99 9.23
N ILE A 151 -2.56 -12.19 8.71
CA ILE A 151 -2.45 -11.92 7.27
C ILE A 151 -1.03 -12.11 6.77
N ARG A 152 -0.88 -12.27 5.44
CA ARG A 152 0.41 -12.45 4.76
C ARG A 152 0.75 -11.29 3.83
N THR A 153 -0.26 -10.66 3.25
CA THR A 153 -0.12 -9.45 2.43
C THR A 153 -1.38 -8.61 2.55
N ALA A 154 -1.23 -7.30 2.39
CA ALA A 154 -2.33 -6.34 2.35
C ALA A 154 -2.02 -5.22 1.37
N SER A 155 -3.01 -4.39 1.03
CA SER A 155 -2.85 -3.21 0.16
C SER A 155 -2.65 -1.94 0.98
N PHE A 156 -1.98 -0.92 0.41
CA PHE A 156 -1.75 0.38 1.04
C PHE A 156 -3.00 1.23 1.25
N VAL A 157 -4.17 0.75 0.84
CA VAL A 157 -5.44 1.49 1.02
C VAL A 157 -5.65 1.90 2.48
N SER A 158 -5.33 1.04 3.45
CA SER A 158 -5.29 1.43 4.87
C SER A 158 -4.47 0.44 5.70
N LEU A 159 -3.26 0.82 6.06
CA LEU A 159 -2.34 0.04 6.88
C LEU A 159 -1.76 0.86 8.02
N LEU A 160 -1.88 0.38 9.26
CA LEU A 160 -1.11 0.89 10.39
C LEU A 160 0.17 0.05 10.50
N ILE A 161 1.33 0.68 10.37
CA ILE A 161 2.64 0.02 10.27
C ILE A 161 3.54 0.48 11.40
N GLU A 162 4.23 -0.44 12.03
CA GLU A 162 5.22 -0.17 13.09
C GLU A 162 6.49 0.41 12.46
N ALA A 163 6.93 1.58 12.95
CA ALA A 163 8.06 2.31 12.37
C ALA A 163 9.38 1.55 12.47
N GLY A 164 9.60 0.80 13.56
CA GLY A 164 10.77 -0.07 13.72
C GLY A 164 10.81 -1.17 12.65
N ALA A 165 9.65 -1.69 12.21
CA ALA A 165 9.58 -2.62 11.11
C ALA A 165 9.94 -1.95 9.77
N ILE A 166 9.51 -0.69 9.56
CA ILE A 166 9.88 0.09 8.37
C ILE A 166 11.40 0.30 8.34
N ARG A 167 11.99 0.79 9.44
CA ARG A 167 13.45 0.99 9.55
C ARG A 167 14.24 -0.29 9.32
N LYS A 168 13.74 -1.41 9.82
CA LYS A 168 14.45 -2.69 9.77
C LYS A 168 14.36 -3.39 8.42
N TYR A 169 13.20 -3.31 7.78
CA TYR A 169 12.91 -4.06 6.55
C TYR A 169 12.85 -3.17 5.31
N GLY A 170 13.08 -1.87 5.45
CA GLY A 170 13.19 -0.90 4.36
C GLY A 170 11.85 -0.40 3.82
N LEU A 171 11.93 0.61 2.98
CA LEU A 171 10.81 1.27 2.31
C LEU A 171 10.25 0.41 1.15
N PRO A 172 9.06 0.71 0.63
CA PRO A 172 8.58 0.15 -0.64
C PRO A 172 9.56 0.42 -1.78
N THR A 173 9.56 -0.43 -2.80
CA THR A 173 10.39 -0.24 -3.99
C THR A 173 9.76 0.80 -4.91
N ALA A 174 10.24 2.04 -4.87
CA ALA A 174 9.64 3.17 -5.59
C ALA A 174 9.58 2.98 -7.12
N ASP A 175 10.55 2.25 -7.71
CA ASP A 175 10.62 1.98 -9.17
C ASP A 175 9.49 1.05 -9.66
N PHE A 176 8.68 0.50 -8.76
CA PHE A 176 7.46 -0.21 -9.17
C PHE A 176 6.43 0.73 -9.78
N PHE A 177 6.48 2.00 -9.44
CA PHE A 177 5.58 3.06 -9.88
C PHE A 177 4.13 2.81 -9.45
N ILE A 178 3.50 1.72 -9.93
CA ILE A 178 2.14 1.32 -9.59
C ILE A 178 2.03 -0.20 -9.64
N TRP A 179 1.21 -0.76 -8.73
CA TRP A 179 0.92 -2.18 -8.56
C TRP A 179 2.10 -3.04 -8.07
N ASN A 180 1.78 -3.91 -7.17
CA ASN A 180 2.68 -4.87 -6.50
C ASN A 180 3.71 -4.27 -5.55
N ASP A 181 3.76 -2.96 -5.37
CA ASP A 181 4.52 -2.27 -4.34
C ASP A 181 4.03 -2.63 -2.93
N ASP A 182 2.72 -2.54 -2.69
CA ASP A 182 2.05 -2.99 -1.48
C ASP A 182 2.22 -4.49 -1.23
N PHE A 183 2.06 -5.29 -2.27
CA PHE A 183 2.23 -6.74 -2.21
C PHE A 183 3.67 -7.14 -1.86
N GLU A 184 4.67 -6.51 -2.47
CA GLU A 184 6.08 -6.74 -2.17
C GLU A 184 6.42 -6.32 -0.75
N PHE A 185 6.14 -5.05 -0.42
CA PHE A 185 6.48 -4.45 0.86
C PHE A 185 5.87 -5.22 2.04
N THR A 186 4.55 -5.45 2.00
CA THR A 186 3.87 -6.18 3.07
C THR A 186 4.32 -7.64 3.15
N ALA A 187 4.58 -8.30 2.02
CA ALA A 187 5.09 -9.67 2.00
C ALA A 187 6.50 -9.77 2.60
N ARG A 188 7.40 -8.84 2.28
CA ARG A 188 8.77 -8.76 2.80
C ARG A 188 8.77 -8.48 4.30
N LEU A 189 8.02 -7.48 4.75
CA LEU A 189 7.86 -7.16 6.16
C LEU A 189 7.28 -8.34 6.94
N LEU A 190 6.19 -8.94 6.45
CA LEU A 190 5.49 -10.06 7.11
C LEU A 190 6.18 -11.42 6.95
N ARG A 191 7.32 -11.47 6.31
CA ARG A 191 8.21 -12.64 6.39
C ARG A 191 8.89 -12.73 7.75
N HIS A 192 9.05 -11.61 8.42
CA HIS A 192 9.85 -11.47 9.64
C HIS A 192 9.06 -10.93 10.83
N ALA A 193 8.00 -10.19 10.58
CA ALA A 193 7.08 -9.67 11.58
C ALA A 193 5.69 -10.33 11.44
N LYS A 194 4.78 -10.02 12.35
CA LYS A 194 3.37 -10.48 12.29
C LYS A 194 2.50 -9.37 11.71
N GLY A 195 1.42 -9.78 11.04
CA GLY A 195 0.40 -8.86 10.55
C GLY A 195 -0.99 -9.40 10.84
N ILE A 196 -1.91 -8.50 11.16
CA ILE A 196 -3.31 -8.86 11.39
C ILE A 196 -4.27 -7.97 10.58
N TYR A 197 -5.40 -8.52 10.25
CA TYR A 197 -6.57 -7.82 9.73
C TYR A 197 -7.49 -7.46 10.89
N ALA A 198 -7.87 -6.19 11.02
CA ALA A 198 -8.76 -5.67 12.05
C ALA A 198 -10.14 -5.32 11.44
N PRO A 199 -11.15 -6.19 11.53
CA PRO A 199 -12.44 -5.99 10.87
C PRO A 199 -13.27 -4.83 11.41
N LYS A 200 -12.98 -4.34 12.62
CA LYS A 200 -13.65 -3.19 13.22
C LYS A 200 -13.11 -1.85 12.72
N ALA A 201 -11.87 -1.80 12.27
CA ALA A 201 -11.27 -0.63 11.65
C ALA A 201 -11.73 -0.53 10.20
N VAL A 202 -12.78 0.24 9.94
CA VAL A 202 -13.44 0.30 8.64
C VAL A 202 -13.04 1.56 7.87
N VAL A 203 -12.70 1.38 6.60
CA VAL A 203 -12.48 2.47 5.65
C VAL A 203 -13.30 2.23 4.38
N VAL A 204 -13.81 3.30 3.77
CA VAL A 204 -14.52 3.27 2.48
C VAL A 204 -13.53 3.61 1.37
N HIS A 205 -13.30 2.71 0.42
CA HIS A 205 -12.46 2.96 -0.74
C HIS A 205 -13.32 3.38 -1.93
N LYS A 206 -13.28 4.65 -2.29
CA LYS A 206 -14.14 5.28 -3.31
C LYS A 206 -13.63 5.06 -4.73
N THR A 207 -13.41 3.80 -5.09
CA THR A 207 -13.12 3.44 -6.49
C THR A 207 -14.36 3.63 -7.36
N ALA A 208 -14.17 3.89 -8.67
CA ALA A 208 -15.26 4.08 -9.64
C ALA A 208 -16.23 2.90 -9.67
N GLU A 209 -15.76 1.69 -9.43
CA GLU A 209 -16.55 0.47 -9.43
C GLU A 209 -16.16 -0.43 -8.27
N LEU A 210 -17.11 -1.24 -7.77
CA LEU A 210 -16.78 -2.34 -6.89
C LEU A 210 -15.84 -3.30 -7.63
N GLY A 211 -14.60 -3.34 -7.22
CA GLY A 211 -13.56 -4.09 -7.90
C GLY A 211 -13.85 -5.59 -7.91
N THR A 212 -13.86 -6.20 -9.07
CA THR A 212 -13.75 -7.66 -9.17
C THR A 212 -12.27 -8.06 -9.10
N LYS A 213 -11.97 -9.31 -8.78
CA LYS A 213 -10.58 -9.81 -8.81
C LYS A 213 -9.96 -9.78 -10.22
N LEU A 214 -10.78 -9.63 -11.24
CA LEU A 214 -10.42 -9.65 -12.66
C LEU A 214 -10.82 -8.32 -13.33
N VAL A 215 -10.21 -7.21 -12.95
CA VAL A 215 -10.36 -5.96 -13.71
C VAL A 215 -9.35 -5.98 -14.84
N ASP A 216 -9.79 -5.50 -16.01
CA ASP A 216 -8.91 -5.32 -17.17
C ASP A 216 -7.77 -4.35 -16.83
N PRO A 217 -6.53 -4.80 -16.80
CA PRO A 217 -5.40 -3.95 -16.42
C PRO A 217 -5.02 -2.94 -17.50
N GLY A 218 -5.47 -3.14 -18.75
CA GLY A 218 -5.07 -2.29 -19.85
C GLY A 218 -3.54 -2.15 -19.95
N GLU A 219 -3.06 -0.93 -20.21
CA GLU A 219 -1.63 -0.62 -20.30
C GLU A 219 -0.84 -0.91 -19.00
N ARG A 220 -1.51 -0.90 -17.84
CA ARG A 220 -0.89 -1.22 -16.56
C ARG A 220 -0.45 -2.69 -16.44
N PHE A 221 -0.87 -3.54 -17.39
CA PHE A 221 -0.45 -4.94 -17.42
C PHE A 221 1.06 -5.10 -17.55
N TYR A 222 1.74 -4.17 -18.21
CA TYR A 222 3.19 -4.08 -18.21
C TYR A 222 3.77 -4.07 -16.78
N ASN A 223 3.26 -3.18 -15.92
CA ASN A 223 3.71 -3.07 -14.54
C ASN A 223 3.38 -4.33 -13.73
N GLU A 224 2.19 -4.90 -13.92
CA GLU A 224 1.80 -6.16 -13.24
C GLU A 224 2.80 -7.28 -13.53
N VAL A 225 3.21 -7.46 -14.79
CA VAL A 225 4.14 -8.52 -15.19
C VAL A 225 5.56 -8.23 -14.73
N ARG A 226 6.09 -7.03 -15.04
CA ARG A 226 7.45 -6.61 -14.67
C ARG A 226 7.67 -6.68 -13.18
N ASN A 227 6.80 -6.04 -12.42
CA ASN A 227 6.95 -5.92 -10.97
C ASN A 227 6.84 -7.29 -10.27
N LYS A 228 5.92 -8.15 -10.70
CA LYS A 228 5.83 -9.53 -10.18
C LYS A 228 7.12 -10.33 -10.41
N ILE A 229 7.72 -10.19 -11.58
CA ILE A 229 8.98 -10.87 -11.88
C ILE A 229 10.09 -10.33 -10.97
N TRP A 230 10.17 -9.02 -10.76
CA TRP A 230 11.13 -8.43 -9.83
C TRP A 230 10.94 -8.94 -8.40
N VAL A 231 9.69 -9.00 -7.90
CA VAL A 231 9.36 -9.55 -6.57
C VAL A 231 9.88 -10.98 -6.41
N PHE A 232 9.62 -11.84 -7.40
CA PHE A 232 10.03 -13.25 -7.29
C PHE A 232 11.53 -13.45 -7.45
N ARG A 233 12.18 -12.62 -8.26
CA ARG A 233 13.65 -12.69 -8.47
C ARG A 233 14.44 -12.14 -7.27
N ALA A 234 13.95 -11.13 -6.58
CA ALA A 234 14.60 -10.59 -5.38
C ALA A 234 14.66 -11.61 -4.23
N GLY A 235 13.66 -12.49 -4.12
CA GLY A 235 13.61 -13.55 -3.10
C GLY A 235 13.41 -13.07 -1.67
N GLU A 236 13.19 -11.78 -1.46
CA GLU A 236 13.06 -11.17 -0.14
C GLU A 236 11.64 -11.34 0.44
N ALA A 237 10.63 -11.20 -0.42
CA ALA A 237 9.23 -11.28 -0.01
C ALA A 237 8.74 -12.68 0.34
N PHE A 238 9.26 -13.71 -0.34
CA PHE A 238 8.77 -15.09 -0.24
C PHE A 238 9.89 -16.11 -0.14
N GLY A 239 9.70 -17.16 0.67
CA GLY A 239 10.55 -18.34 0.62
C GLY A 239 10.33 -19.14 -0.68
N PRO A 240 11.29 -20.05 -1.05
CA PRO A 240 11.26 -20.72 -2.37
C PRO A 240 9.96 -21.46 -2.68
N LEU A 241 9.41 -22.22 -1.74
CA LEU A 241 8.15 -22.95 -1.92
C LEU A 241 6.95 -22.01 -2.09
N GLU A 242 6.86 -20.96 -1.26
CA GLU A 242 5.80 -19.96 -1.37
C GLU A 242 5.91 -19.20 -2.68
N ALA A 243 7.12 -18.82 -3.09
CA ALA A 243 7.38 -18.17 -4.37
C ALA A 243 6.90 -19.03 -5.55
N GLY A 244 7.19 -20.33 -5.58
CA GLY A 244 6.71 -21.24 -6.61
C GLY A 244 5.19 -21.27 -6.73
N VAL A 245 4.47 -21.38 -5.61
CA VAL A 245 2.99 -21.34 -5.58
C VAL A 245 2.48 -19.98 -6.10
N ARG A 246 3.11 -18.89 -5.71
CA ARG A 246 2.73 -17.53 -6.11
C ARG A 246 3.00 -17.26 -7.60
N VAL A 247 4.09 -17.78 -8.14
CA VAL A 247 4.37 -17.74 -9.58
C VAL A 247 3.27 -18.46 -10.36
N GLY A 248 2.89 -19.67 -9.97
CA GLY A 248 1.78 -20.39 -10.60
C GLY A 248 0.46 -19.62 -10.53
N ALA A 249 0.16 -19.00 -9.39
CA ALA A 249 -1.02 -18.15 -9.24
C ALA A 249 -0.96 -16.89 -10.12
N ALA A 250 0.21 -16.25 -10.26
CA ALA A 250 0.41 -15.10 -11.14
C ALA A 250 0.18 -15.48 -12.61
N MET A 251 0.78 -16.57 -13.06
CA MET A 251 0.59 -17.07 -14.44
C MET A 251 -0.89 -17.35 -14.75
N ARG A 252 -1.60 -18.00 -13.82
CA ARG A 252 -3.04 -18.23 -13.96
C ARG A 252 -3.82 -16.92 -14.05
N ASN A 253 -3.50 -15.94 -13.20
CA ASN A 253 -4.17 -14.64 -13.22
C ASN A 253 -3.87 -13.88 -14.53
N TRP A 254 -2.65 -13.90 -15.02
CA TRP A 254 -2.27 -13.28 -16.31
C TRP A 254 -3.04 -13.91 -17.49
N ALA A 255 -3.21 -15.23 -17.50
CA ALA A 255 -4.03 -15.91 -18.51
C ALA A 255 -5.51 -15.49 -18.42
N LEU A 256 -6.04 -15.34 -17.19
CA LEU A 256 -7.40 -14.86 -16.98
C LEU A 256 -7.56 -13.40 -17.39
N PHE A 257 -6.65 -12.50 -17.05
CA PHE A 257 -6.65 -11.12 -17.51
C PHE A 257 -6.65 -11.05 -19.03
N TYR A 258 -5.76 -11.81 -19.68
CA TYR A 258 -5.71 -11.87 -21.13
C TYR A 258 -7.05 -12.30 -21.76
N ARG A 259 -7.70 -13.32 -21.20
CA ARG A 259 -8.99 -13.83 -21.71
C ARG A 259 -10.14 -12.86 -21.54
N HIS A 260 -10.12 -12.02 -20.50
CA HIS A 260 -11.22 -11.11 -20.17
C HIS A 260 -10.96 -9.67 -20.64
N SER A 261 -9.76 -9.36 -21.10
CA SER A 261 -9.44 -8.03 -21.58
C SER A 261 -10.14 -7.73 -22.92
N ARG A 262 -10.60 -6.49 -23.04
CA ARG A 262 -11.18 -5.94 -24.28
C ARG A 262 -10.09 -5.56 -25.28
N ASP A 263 -8.87 -5.30 -24.82
CA ASP A 263 -7.71 -4.97 -25.66
C ASP A 263 -6.60 -6.01 -25.51
N GLN A 264 -6.73 -7.09 -26.27
CA GLN A 264 -5.73 -8.15 -26.30
C GLN A 264 -4.39 -7.72 -26.93
N ALA A 265 -4.37 -6.66 -27.73
CA ALA A 265 -3.13 -6.15 -28.32
C ALA A 265 -2.28 -5.44 -27.27
N ALA A 266 -2.89 -4.55 -26.48
CA ALA A 266 -2.24 -3.94 -25.30
C ALA A 266 -1.75 -5.01 -24.31
N MET A 267 -2.56 -6.04 -24.05
CA MET A 267 -2.16 -7.15 -23.15
C MET A 267 -0.93 -7.92 -23.67
N ARG A 268 -0.89 -8.24 -24.98
CA ARG A 268 0.29 -8.91 -25.57
C ARG A 268 1.53 -8.05 -25.49
N SER A 269 1.40 -6.77 -25.82
CA SER A 269 2.50 -5.81 -25.75
C SER A 269 3.00 -5.66 -24.31
N GLY A 270 2.09 -5.40 -23.37
CA GLY A 270 2.40 -5.27 -21.95
C GLY A 270 3.07 -6.52 -21.38
N PHE A 271 2.59 -7.73 -21.75
CA PHE A 271 3.20 -8.99 -21.34
C PHE A 271 4.64 -9.14 -21.86
N LYS A 272 4.85 -8.93 -23.19
CA LYS A 272 6.18 -9.08 -23.81
C LYS A 272 7.18 -8.10 -23.22
N MET A 273 6.80 -6.82 -23.08
CA MET A 273 7.67 -5.81 -22.50
C MET A 273 7.92 -6.07 -21.00
N GLY A 274 6.88 -6.36 -20.24
CA GLY A 274 7.00 -6.66 -18.83
C GLY A 274 7.84 -7.90 -18.55
N LEU A 275 7.72 -8.94 -19.35
CA LEU A 275 8.55 -10.14 -19.26
C LEU A 275 10.02 -9.82 -19.59
N ARG A 276 10.26 -9.10 -20.70
CA ARG A 276 11.61 -8.70 -21.11
C ARG A 276 12.29 -7.89 -20.02
N ASP A 277 11.63 -6.84 -19.54
CA ASP A 277 12.23 -5.90 -18.60
C ASP A 277 12.34 -6.52 -17.20
N GLY A 278 11.31 -7.24 -16.76
CA GLY A 278 11.35 -7.98 -15.50
C GLY A 278 12.47 -9.03 -15.41
N LEU A 279 12.83 -9.66 -16.54
CA LEU A 279 13.92 -10.64 -16.58
C LEU A 279 15.31 -10.00 -16.77
N ARG A 280 15.39 -8.91 -17.55
CA ARG A 280 16.69 -8.30 -17.93
C ARG A 280 17.12 -7.18 -17.01
N THR A 281 16.21 -6.53 -16.32
CA THR A 281 16.51 -5.41 -15.42
C THR A 281 16.29 -5.79 -13.95
N ARG A 282 16.68 -4.88 -13.06
CA ARG A 282 16.33 -4.84 -11.65
C ARG A 282 15.68 -3.48 -11.38
N PRO A 283 14.84 -3.36 -10.34
CA PRO A 283 14.36 -2.05 -9.97
C PRO A 283 15.54 -1.14 -9.59
N ARG A 284 15.45 0.12 -9.96
CA ARG A 284 16.36 1.17 -9.44
C ARG A 284 16.15 1.30 -7.95
N SER A 285 17.12 1.83 -7.26
CA SER A 285 16.98 2.09 -5.82
C SER A 285 15.88 3.11 -5.55
N THR A 286 15.20 2.96 -4.42
CA THR A 286 14.18 3.94 -3.99
C THR A 286 14.79 5.33 -3.85
N ARG A 287 16.06 5.42 -3.41
CA ARG A 287 16.81 6.68 -3.35
C ARG A 287 16.92 7.38 -4.71
N GLU A 288 17.33 6.69 -5.75
CA GLU A 288 17.45 7.27 -7.11
C GLU A 288 16.11 7.77 -7.62
N VAL A 289 15.04 6.98 -7.46
CA VAL A 289 13.70 7.35 -7.93
C VAL A 289 13.17 8.58 -7.17
N LEU A 290 13.37 8.64 -5.86
CA LEU A 290 12.91 9.76 -5.03
C LEU A 290 13.74 11.01 -5.25
N ALA A 291 15.06 10.90 -5.40
CA ALA A 291 15.92 12.04 -5.74
C ALA A 291 15.51 12.71 -7.05
N GLU A 292 15.20 11.91 -8.09
CA GLU A 292 14.63 12.42 -9.35
C GLU A 292 13.25 13.08 -9.17
N ALA A 293 12.51 12.68 -8.15
CA ALA A 293 11.23 13.29 -7.80
C ALA A 293 11.37 14.48 -6.84
N GLY A 294 12.60 14.89 -6.51
CA GLY A 294 12.87 16.04 -5.65
C GLY A 294 12.75 15.77 -4.16
N TYR A 295 12.80 14.49 -3.75
CA TYR A 295 12.79 14.10 -2.35
C TYR A 295 14.14 13.49 -1.95
N ASP A 296 14.82 14.14 -1.01
CA ASP A 296 16.13 13.72 -0.54
C ASP A 296 15.97 12.71 0.61
N LEU A 297 16.22 11.45 0.30
CA LEU A 297 16.08 10.35 1.25
C LEU A 297 17.29 10.29 2.19
N ALA A 298 17.05 10.22 3.50
CA ALA A 298 18.09 10.13 4.52
C ALA A 298 19.09 8.98 4.24
N ALA A 299 20.36 9.19 4.60
CA ALA A 299 21.48 8.30 4.18
C ALA A 299 21.36 6.84 4.63
N HIS A 300 20.62 6.57 5.69
CA HIS A 300 20.47 5.22 6.24
C HIS A 300 19.46 4.31 5.51
N TRP A 301 18.69 4.84 4.56
CA TRP A 301 17.76 4.05 3.71
C TRP A 301 18.42 3.32 2.56
#